data_2370376f578db3460838f5e346e4e4dc
#
_entry.id   2370376f578db3460838f5e346e4e4dc
#
_cell.length_a   1.000
_cell.length_b   1.000
_cell.length_c   1.000
_cell.angle_alpha   90.00
_cell.angle_beta   90.00
_cell.angle_gamma   90.00
#
_symmetry.space_group_name_H-M   'P 1'
#
loop_
_entity.id
_entity.type
_entity.pdbx_description
1 polymer ?
#
loop_
_entity_poly.entity_id
_entity_poly.type
_entity_poly.pdbx_seq_one_letter_code
_entity_poly.pdbx_strand_id
1 'polypeptide(L)'
;MLRKLGFGLTAVAMMAPGVAAALGVGEYQLNSYLNQPLDMDVSLHEVGDLSAEEILVNLAPQSEFDAAGVDRSYFLNRLAFSVELQEGDKAQLHISTDQPVREPYLNFLVEFLWPTGRLMREYTVLLDPPSFADSAVTAAPTILSLIHISEPTRRLVI
;
A
#
# COMPACT_ATOMS: atom_id res chain seq x y z
N MET A 1 -51.82 38.68 46.92
CA MET A 1 -50.42 38.70 46.47
C MET A 1 -50.08 37.36 45.87
N LEU A 2 -50.21 37.20 44.46
CA LEU A 2 -49.89 35.95 43.76
C LEU A 2 -48.51 36.07 43.12
N ARG A 3 -47.55 35.30 43.63
CA ARG A 3 -46.22 35.17 42.99
C ARG A 3 -46.31 34.08 41.92
N LYS A 4 -46.26 34.50 40.67
CA LYS A 4 -46.14 33.59 39.51
C LYS A 4 -44.72 33.07 39.44
N LEU A 5 -44.49 31.79 39.73
CA LEU A 5 -43.27 31.07 39.39
C LEU A 5 -43.31 30.72 37.89
N GLY A 6 -42.46 31.36 37.10
CA GLY A 6 -42.20 30.96 35.73
C GLY A 6 -41.23 29.80 35.70
N PHE A 7 -41.70 28.65 35.21
CA PHE A 7 -40.87 27.48 34.92
C PHE A 7 -40.18 27.73 33.54
N GLY A 8 -38.90 28.08 33.61
CA GLY A 8 -38.07 28.14 32.40
C GLY A 8 -37.66 26.72 31.95
N LEU A 9 -38.25 26.26 30.86
CA LEU A 9 -37.90 25.02 30.23
C LEU A 9 -36.63 25.25 29.38
N THR A 10 -35.45 24.93 29.91
CA THR A 10 -34.19 24.95 29.20
C THR A 10 -34.12 23.70 28.32
N ALA A 11 -34.37 23.85 27.01
CA ALA A 11 -34.14 22.81 26.01
C ALA A 11 -32.62 22.65 25.81
N VAL A 12 -32.05 21.62 26.43
CA VAL A 12 -30.68 21.17 26.13
C VAL A 12 -30.71 20.46 24.78
N ALA A 13 -30.27 21.14 23.73
CA ALA A 13 -30.04 20.53 22.41
C ALA A 13 -28.86 19.55 22.54
N MET A 14 -29.15 18.26 22.59
CA MET A 14 -28.14 17.19 22.44
C MET A 14 -27.59 17.26 21.05
N MET A 15 -26.43 17.87 20.86
CA MET A 15 -25.60 17.68 19.66
C MET A 15 -25.05 16.26 19.70
N ALA A 16 -25.66 15.36 18.93
CA ALA A 16 -25.09 14.05 18.68
C ALA A 16 -23.76 14.27 17.92
N PRO A 17 -22.62 13.74 18.39
CA PRO A 17 -21.41 13.75 17.59
C PRO A 17 -21.68 12.89 16.36
N GLY A 18 -21.66 13.51 15.16
CA GLY A 18 -21.67 12.79 13.91
C GLY A 18 -20.42 11.91 13.86
N VAL A 19 -20.59 10.62 13.66
CA VAL A 19 -19.48 9.70 13.43
C VAL A 19 -18.91 10.09 12.05
N ALA A 20 -17.78 10.78 12.03
CA ALA A 20 -17.04 11.02 10.82
C ALA A 20 -16.35 9.70 10.46
N ALA A 21 -16.87 8.99 9.46
CA ALA A 21 -16.18 7.84 8.88
C ALA A 21 -14.91 8.37 8.16
N ALA A 22 -13.75 8.03 8.69
CA ALA A 22 -12.46 8.38 8.11
C ALA A 22 -11.92 7.14 7.40
N LEU A 23 -11.89 7.15 6.07
CA LEU A 23 -11.27 6.09 5.27
C LEU A 23 -9.80 5.91 5.66
N GLY A 24 -9.43 4.72 6.11
CA GLY A 24 -8.06 4.35 6.46
C GLY A 24 -7.35 3.72 5.26
N VAL A 25 -6.16 4.22 4.92
CA VAL A 25 -5.31 3.63 3.88
C VAL A 25 -4.16 2.88 4.56
N GLY A 26 -4.13 1.56 4.39
CA GLY A 26 -3.17 0.66 5.00
C GLY A 26 -1.88 0.47 4.19
N GLU A 27 -1.28 -0.70 4.35
CA GLU A 27 -0.07 -1.09 3.65
C GLU A 27 -0.36 -1.54 2.22
N TYR A 28 0.67 -1.46 1.37
CA TYR A 28 0.60 -1.99 0.01
C TYR A 28 1.39 -3.29 -0.12
N GLN A 29 0.97 -4.13 -1.03
CA GLN A 29 1.66 -5.33 -1.47
C GLN A 29 1.98 -5.22 -2.96
N LEU A 30 3.25 -5.39 -3.32
CA LEU A 30 3.70 -5.39 -4.70
C LEU A 30 3.75 -6.85 -5.21
N ASN A 31 3.08 -7.12 -6.34
CA ASN A 31 2.95 -8.45 -6.93
C ASN A 31 3.74 -8.59 -8.23
N SER A 32 4.36 -7.52 -8.72
CA SER A 32 5.10 -7.49 -9.99
C SER A 32 6.57 -7.17 -9.80
N TYR A 33 7.37 -7.52 -10.81
CA TYR A 33 8.80 -7.29 -10.87
C TYR A 33 9.16 -6.27 -11.97
N LEU A 34 10.41 -5.81 -11.95
CA LEU A 34 10.95 -4.93 -12.99
C LEU A 34 10.78 -5.57 -14.38
N ASN A 35 10.44 -4.77 -15.39
CA ASN A 35 10.08 -5.17 -16.76
C ASN A 35 8.76 -5.95 -16.88
N GLN A 36 7.93 -5.92 -15.87
CA GLN A 36 6.54 -6.39 -15.92
C GLN A 36 5.57 -5.21 -15.77
N PRO A 37 4.30 -5.35 -16.22
CA PRO A 37 3.26 -4.39 -15.83
C PRO A 37 3.19 -4.28 -14.31
N LEU A 38 2.99 -3.06 -13.79
CA LEU A 38 2.78 -2.87 -12.37
C LEU A 38 1.53 -3.61 -11.92
N ASP A 39 1.65 -4.31 -10.82
CA ASP A 39 0.55 -4.99 -10.12
C ASP A 39 0.79 -4.78 -8.62
N MET A 40 -0.05 -3.96 -8.00
CA MET A 40 0.09 -3.57 -6.61
C MET A 40 -1.30 -3.47 -5.96
N ASP A 41 -1.43 -4.03 -4.78
CA ASP A 41 -2.63 -4.00 -3.96
C ASP A 41 -2.42 -3.13 -2.73
N VAL A 42 -3.40 -2.31 -2.39
CA VAL A 42 -3.41 -1.47 -1.19
C VAL A 42 -4.63 -1.79 -0.35
N SER A 43 -4.42 -2.07 0.93
CA SER A 43 -5.52 -2.33 1.87
C SER A 43 -6.20 -1.01 2.25
N LEU A 44 -7.54 -0.99 2.22
CA LEU A 44 -8.37 0.09 2.74
C LEU A 44 -9.17 -0.42 3.94
N HIS A 45 -9.28 0.40 4.96
CA HIS A 45 -9.96 0.10 6.22
C HIS A 45 -10.97 1.18 6.56
N GLU A 46 -11.91 0.87 7.44
CA GLU A 46 -12.94 1.81 7.90
C GLU A 46 -13.75 2.39 6.74
N VAL A 47 -14.05 1.52 5.75
CA VAL A 47 -14.82 1.88 4.56
C VAL A 47 -16.28 2.20 4.93
N GLY A 48 -16.80 1.60 6.01
CA GLY A 48 -18.17 1.80 6.47
C GLY A 48 -19.20 1.36 5.44
N ASP A 49 -20.22 2.20 5.24
CA ASP A 49 -21.31 1.94 4.28
C ASP A 49 -21.01 2.46 2.86
N LEU A 50 -19.73 2.85 2.56
CA LEU A 50 -19.37 3.34 1.23
C LEU A 50 -19.41 2.21 0.20
N SER A 51 -19.97 2.51 -0.97
CA SER A 51 -19.86 1.66 -2.14
C SER A 51 -18.52 1.85 -2.86
N ALA A 52 -18.11 0.88 -3.68
CA ALA A 52 -16.87 0.99 -4.46
C ALA A 52 -16.86 2.22 -5.38
N GLU A 53 -18.03 2.60 -5.92
CA GLU A 53 -18.19 3.77 -6.80
C GLU A 53 -18.07 5.11 -6.05
N GLU A 54 -18.27 5.12 -4.75
CA GLU A 54 -18.13 6.32 -3.91
C GLU A 54 -16.70 6.60 -3.49
N ILE A 55 -15.81 5.60 -3.61
CA ILE A 55 -14.38 5.74 -3.34
C ILE A 55 -13.66 5.99 -4.67
N LEU A 56 -13.48 7.27 -4.99
CA LEU A 56 -12.77 7.67 -6.20
C LEU A 56 -11.27 7.74 -5.91
N VAL A 57 -10.49 6.98 -6.67
CA VAL A 57 -9.03 6.96 -6.56
C VAL A 57 -8.41 7.41 -7.87
N ASN A 58 -7.53 8.40 -7.80
CA ASN A 58 -6.87 8.96 -8.96
C ASN A 58 -5.41 9.29 -8.68
N LEU A 59 -4.61 9.41 -9.75
CA LEU A 59 -3.31 10.05 -9.66
C LEU A 59 -3.51 11.51 -9.27
N ALA A 60 -2.76 11.99 -8.30
CA ALA A 60 -2.85 13.38 -7.84
C ALA A 60 -2.60 14.39 -8.97
N PRO A 61 -3.18 15.59 -8.92
CA PRO A 61 -2.91 16.65 -9.90
C PRO A 61 -1.46 17.15 -9.79
N GLN A 62 -0.96 17.75 -10.88
CA GLN A 62 0.42 18.25 -10.95
C GLN A 62 0.79 19.18 -9.80
N SER A 63 -0.13 20.04 -9.36
CA SER A 63 0.12 20.97 -8.25
C SER A 63 0.48 20.30 -6.93
N GLU A 64 -0.06 19.11 -6.68
CA GLU A 64 0.26 18.33 -5.46
C GLU A 64 1.63 17.66 -5.57
N PHE A 65 2.00 17.19 -6.78
CA PHE A 65 3.35 16.70 -7.05
C PHE A 65 4.40 17.80 -6.86
N ASP A 66 4.13 18.99 -7.38
CA ASP A 66 5.01 20.15 -7.22
C ASP A 66 5.14 20.57 -5.75
N ALA A 67 4.04 20.56 -5.00
CA ALA A 67 4.02 20.87 -3.57
C ALA A 67 4.78 19.83 -2.72
N ALA A 68 4.74 18.57 -3.11
CA ALA A 68 5.45 17.47 -2.45
C ALA A 68 6.92 17.37 -2.89
N GLY A 69 7.32 18.06 -3.97
CA GLY A 69 8.67 17.96 -4.54
C GLY A 69 8.93 16.62 -5.25
N VAL A 70 7.88 15.98 -5.74
CA VAL A 70 7.93 14.70 -6.44
C VAL A 70 7.77 14.91 -7.94
N ASP A 71 8.66 14.31 -8.73
CA ASP A 71 8.56 14.36 -10.20
C ASP A 71 7.38 13.55 -10.71
N ARG A 72 6.48 14.19 -11.48
CA ARG A 72 5.37 13.51 -12.13
C ARG A 72 5.81 13.00 -13.51
N SER A 73 6.37 11.80 -13.54
CA SER A 73 6.75 11.12 -14.79
C SER A 73 5.53 10.89 -15.68
N TYR A 74 5.70 11.01 -17.01
CA TYR A 74 4.64 10.74 -17.98
C TYR A 74 4.11 9.30 -17.89
N PHE A 75 4.94 8.35 -17.49
CA PHE A 75 4.57 6.96 -17.29
C PHE A 75 3.44 6.80 -16.25
N LEU A 76 3.39 7.65 -15.22
CA LEU A 76 2.38 7.60 -14.17
C LEU A 76 0.94 7.81 -14.69
N ASN A 77 0.77 8.43 -15.85
CA ASN A 77 -0.56 8.57 -16.48
C ASN A 77 -1.14 7.24 -17.00
N ARG A 78 -0.35 6.16 -16.96
CA ARG A 78 -0.79 4.80 -17.33
C ARG A 78 -1.26 3.98 -16.14
N LEU A 79 -1.18 4.54 -14.93
CA LEU A 79 -1.72 3.91 -13.75
C LEU A 79 -3.24 3.83 -13.86
N ALA A 80 -3.76 2.62 -13.68
CA ALA A 80 -5.17 2.33 -13.55
C ALA A 80 -5.48 1.96 -12.10
N PHE A 81 -6.60 2.44 -11.59
CA PHE A 81 -7.03 2.26 -10.22
C PHE A 81 -8.39 1.54 -10.22
N SER A 82 -8.52 0.48 -9.44
CA SER A 82 -9.76 -0.26 -9.25
C SER A 82 -9.97 -0.55 -7.77
N VAL A 83 -11.15 -0.22 -7.25
CA VAL A 83 -11.50 -0.47 -5.84
C VAL A 83 -12.47 -1.65 -5.80
N GLU A 84 -12.16 -2.64 -4.96
CA GLU A 84 -13.00 -3.79 -4.70
C GLU A 84 -13.33 -3.87 -3.21
N LEU A 85 -14.63 -3.95 -2.90
CA LEU A 85 -15.06 -4.13 -1.52
C LEU A 85 -14.82 -5.57 -1.08
N GLN A 86 -14.33 -5.71 0.16
CA GLN A 86 -14.12 -7.00 0.82
C GLN A 86 -15.12 -7.20 1.95
N GLU A 87 -15.19 -8.42 2.48
CA GLU A 87 -16.04 -8.70 3.64
C GLU A 87 -15.61 -7.88 4.87
N GLY A 88 -16.59 -7.37 5.57
CA GLY A 88 -16.38 -6.47 6.71
C GLY A 88 -16.16 -5.03 6.25
N ASP A 89 -15.55 -4.25 7.12
CA ASP A 89 -15.29 -2.81 6.94
C ASP A 89 -13.97 -2.55 6.18
N LYS A 90 -13.79 -3.26 5.03
CA LYS A 90 -12.54 -3.28 4.26
C LYS A 90 -12.79 -3.18 2.76
N ALA A 91 -11.81 -2.62 2.06
CA ALA A 91 -11.72 -2.69 0.62
C ALA A 91 -10.27 -2.89 0.19
N GLN A 92 -10.06 -3.24 -1.06
CA GLN A 92 -8.77 -3.35 -1.70
C GLN A 92 -8.71 -2.41 -2.89
N LEU A 93 -7.68 -1.59 -2.94
CA LEU A 93 -7.34 -0.80 -4.11
C LEU A 93 -6.30 -1.57 -4.90
N HIS A 94 -6.64 -1.92 -6.14
CA HIS A 94 -5.70 -2.50 -7.10
C HIS A 94 -5.15 -1.40 -8.01
N ILE A 95 -3.83 -1.29 -8.08
CA ILE A 95 -3.11 -0.32 -8.93
C ILE A 95 -2.31 -1.10 -9.96
N SER A 96 -2.59 -0.87 -11.23
CA SER A 96 -1.96 -1.60 -12.32
C SER A 96 -1.55 -0.70 -13.48
N THR A 97 -0.72 -1.23 -14.41
CA THR A 97 -0.38 -0.58 -15.66
C THR A 97 -0.56 -1.54 -16.84
N ASP A 98 -0.81 -0.98 -18.03
CA ASP A 98 -0.89 -1.72 -19.29
C ASP A 98 0.49 -2.02 -19.90
N GLN A 99 1.54 -1.33 -19.45
CA GLN A 99 2.90 -1.45 -19.98
C GLN A 99 3.90 -1.82 -18.89
N PRO A 100 4.98 -2.53 -19.26
CA PRO A 100 6.04 -2.89 -18.34
C PRO A 100 6.74 -1.66 -17.74
N VAL A 101 6.96 -1.71 -16.43
CA VAL A 101 7.75 -0.72 -15.70
C VAL A 101 9.23 -1.00 -15.94
N ARG A 102 9.96 -0.01 -16.45
CA ARG A 102 11.39 -0.12 -16.76
C ARG A 102 12.29 0.55 -15.72
N GLU A 103 11.69 1.36 -14.87
CA GLU A 103 12.39 2.05 -13.80
C GLU A 103 12.27 1.24 -12.50
N PRO A 104 13.37 0.92 -11.82
CA PRO A 104 13.34 0.12 -10.60
C PRO A 104 12.73 0.88 -9.41
N TYR A 105 12.54 2.17 -9.55
CA TYR A 105 12.00 3.07 -8.54
C TYR A 105 10.85 3.88 -9.12
N LEU A 106 9.69 3.80 -8.47
CA LEU A 106 8.53 4.64 -8.78
C LEU A 106 8.14 5.42 -7.53
N ASN A 107 7.96 6.71 -7.69
CA ASN A 107 7.37 7.57 -6.66
C ASN A 107 6.17 8.32 -7.22
N PHE A 108 5.02 8.20 -6.58
CA PHE A 108 3.78 8.82 -7.05
C PHE A 108 2.81 9.13 -5.92
N LEU A 109 1.97 10.15 -6.16
CA LEU A 109 0.93 10.56 -5.24
C LEU A 109 -0.43 10.10 -5.75
N VAL A 110 -1.20 9.49 -4.84
CA VAL A 110 -2.56 9.03 -5.09
C VAL A 110 -3.52 9.87 -4.25
N GLU A 111 -4.56 10.34 -4.90
CA GLU A 111 -5.67 11.05 -4.27
C GLU A 111 -6.85 10.10 -4.08
N PHE A 112 -7.33 10.02 -2.87
CA PHE A 112 -8.55 9.32 -2.48
C PHE A 112 -9.63 10.35 -2.18
N LEU A 113 -10.78 10.21 -2.81
CA LEU A 113 -11.94 11.08 -2.64
C LEU A 113 -13.15 10.23 -2.27
N TRP A 114 -13.86 10.61 -1.22
CA TRP A 114 -15.14 10.01 -0.83
C TRP A 114 -16.09 11.11 -0.36
N PRO A 115 -17.41 10.87 -0.21
CA PRO A 115 -18.40 11.93 0.04
C PRO A 115 -18.11 12.82 1.25
N THR A 116 -17.42 12.30 2.25
CA THR A 116 -17.15 13.02 3.51
C THR A 116 -15.71 13.51 3.66
N GLY A 117 -14.81 13.20 2.70
CA GLY A 117 -13.42 13.56 2.84
C GLY A 117 -12.54 13.34 1.62
N ARG A 118 -11.29 13.72 1.79
CA ARG A 118 -10.21 13.59 0.82
C ARG A 118 -8.93 13.22 1.56
N LEU A 119 -8.15 12.31 0.99
CA LEU A 119 -6.84 11.92 1.49
C LEU A 119 -5.83 11.90 0.34
N MET A 120 -4.62 12.36 0.61
CA MET A 120 -3.49 12.27 -0.29
C MET A 120 -2.47 11.30 0.29
N ARG A 121 -1.96 10.37 -0.53
CA ARG A 121 -0.94 9.42 -0.10
C ARG A 121 0.19 9.33 -1.13
N GLU A 122 1.42 9.39 -0.66
CA GLU A 122 2.62 9.14 -1.44
C GLU A 122 3.00 7.67 -1.36
N TYR A 123 3.30 7.08 -2.51
CA TYR A 123 3.80 5.71 -2.62
C TYR A 123 5.19 5.71 -3.24
N THR A 124 6.12 5.08 -2.53
CA THR A 124 7.47 4.79 -3.02
C THR A 124 7.58 3.29 -3.24
N VAL A 125 7.71 2.87 -4.49
CA VAL A 125 7.73 1.46 -4.90
C VAL A 125 9.09 1.12 -5.48
N LEU A 126 9.70 0.05 -4.99
CA LEU A 126 10.93 -0.53 -5.52
C LEU A 126 10.60 -1.86 -6.19
N LEU A 127 10.93 -1.98 -7.48
CA LEU A 127 10.71 -3.20 -8.25
C LEU A 127 12.02 -3.99 -8.35
N ASP A 128 12.00 -5.20 -7.82
CA ASP A 128 13.14 -6.11 -7.90
C ASP A 128 13.29 -6.69 -9.32
N PRO A 129 14.52 -6.94 -9.78
CA PRO A 129 14.75 -7.67 -11.03
C PRO A 129 14.20 -9.12 -10.95
N PRO A 130 13.59 -9.65 -12.02
CA PRO A 130 12.95 -10.98 -12.01
C PRO A 130 13.92 -12.14 -11.70
N SER A 131 15.23 -11.94 -11.86
CA SER A 131 16.25 -12.96 -11.54
C SER A 131 16.40 -13.29 -10.05
N PHE A 132 15.87 -12.48 -9.14
CA PHE A 132 15.89 -12.76 -7.72
C PHE A 132 14.69 -13.58 -7.23
N ALA A 133 13.60 -13.61 -7.99
CA ALA A 133 12.39 -14.36 -7.64
C ALA A 133 12.57 -15.88 -7.77
N ASP A 134 13.38 -16.35 -8.74
CA ASP A 134 13.62 -17.78 -9.00
C ASP A 134 14.74 -18.38 -8.14
N SER A 135 15.52 -17.57 -7.43
CA SER A 135 16.68 -18.05 -6.65
C SER A 135 16.33 -18.54 -5.24
N ALA A 136 15.09 -18.43 -4.81
CA ALA A 136 14.69 -18.81 -3.46
C ALA A 136 14.45 -20.32 -3.27
N VAL A 137 14.52 -21.16 -4.31
CA VAL A 137 14.24 -22.60 -4.24
C VAL A 137 15.30 -23.43 -4.98
N THR A 138 16.57 -23.12 -4.81
CA THR A 138 17.60 -24.12 -5.11
C THR A 138 18.26 -24.49 -3.80
N ALA A 139 17.82 -25.62 -3.26
CA ALA A 139 18.48 -26.29 -2.16
C ALA A 139 19.99 -26.32 -2.42
N ALA A 140 20.77 -25.74 -1.52
CA ALA A 140 22.20 -25.77 -1.58
C ALA A 140 22.67 -27.22 -1.81
N PRO A 141 23.51 -27.51 -2.80
CA PRO A 141 24.12 -28.82 -2.91
C PRO A 141 24.95 -29.00 -1.63
N THR A 142 24.60 -30.03 -0.87
CA THR A 142 25.42 -30.46 0.26
C THR A 142 26.71 -30.99 -0.31
N ILE A 143 27.74 -30.15 -0.39
CA ILE A 143 29.08 -30.59 -0.71
C ILE A 143 29.62 -31.24 0.56
N LEU A 144 29.45 -32.55 0.62
CA LEU A 144 30.22 -33.41 1.53
C LEU A 144 31.66 -33.36 1.07
N SER A 145 32.41 -32.41 1.56
CA SER A 145 33.87 -32.37 1.43
C SER A 145 34.45 -33.44 2.36
N LEU A 146 34.69 -34.63 1.81
CA LEU A 146 35.53 -35.64 2.42
C LEU A 146 36.99 -35.15 2.32
N ILE A 147 37.47 -34.46 3.34
CA ILE A 147 38.89 -34.21 3.52
C ILE A 147 39.51 -35.50 4.00
N HIS A 148 40.09 -36.25 3.07
CA HIS A 148 40.92 -37.41 3.36
C HIS A 148 42.33 -36.87 3.76
N ILE A 149 42.58 -36.75 5.06
CA ILE A 149 43.93 -36.48 5.57
C ILE A 149 44.66 -37.82 5.64
N SER A 150 45.48 -38.12 4.65
CA SER A 150 46.43 -39.20 4.68
C SER A 150 47.63 -38.76 5.47
N GLU A 151 47.80 -39.31 6.66
CA GLU A 151 48.94 -39.14 7.55
C GLU A 151 50.22 -39.79 6.93
N PRO A 152 51.35 -39.08 6.81
CA PRO A 152 52.57 -39.66 6.29
C PRO A 152 53.20 -40.55 7.34
N THR A 153 53.27 -41.84 7.07
CA THR A 153 53.96 -42.86 7.85
C THR A 153 55.47 -42.54 7.90
N ARG A 154 55.92 -42.11 9.05
CA ARG A 154 57.35 -41.88 9.34
C ARG A 154 58.05 -43.25 9.52
N ARG A 155 58.81 -43.68 8.53
CA ARG A 155 59.70 -44.84 8.64
C ARG A 155 60.92 -44.45 9.48
N LEU A 156 61.03 -45.08 10.66
CA LEU A 156 62.26 -45.13 11.40
C LEU A 156 63.17 -46.18 10.77
N VAL A 157 64.41 -45.76 10.33
CA VAL A 157 65.51 -46.65 9.97
C VAL A 157 66.52 -46.53 11.06
N ILE A 158 66.87 -47.70 11.61
CA ILE A 158 67.96 -47.93 12.56
C ILE A 158 69.32 -47.79 11.88
#